data_b3fbb4a673c1f6912c23b5298689f845
#
_entry.id   b3fbb4a673c1f6912c23b5298689f845
#
_cell.length_a   1.000
_cell.length_b   1.000
_cell.length_c   1.000
_cell.angle_alpha   90.00
_cell.angle_beta   90.00
_cell.angle_gamma   90.00
#
_symmetry.space_group_name_H-M   'P 1'
#
loop_
_entity.id
_entity.type
_entity.pdbx_description
1 polymer ?
#
loop_
_entity_poly.entity_id
_entity_poly.type
_entity_poly.pdbx_seq_one_letter_code
_entity_poly.pdbx_strand_id
1 'polypeptide(L)'
;MNKNIRNISIVAFFTIFGGWLGIWLNNVTGNTSPPLESLGALVWLTSPALAGFFVRAFGGDGWKDAGFGLNLRAGWKYYLLAIFIYPIASFLTFILGALFGIISPDGFIEQGFSAYLSIVGMMFTGSLVKNFFEEFAWRSYLTPRFDAIKMHPILNHFITGVLWWSWHLPYYYYFLD
;
A
#
# COMPACT_ATOMS: atom_id res chain seq x y z
N MET A 1 -2.94 -9.68 28.95
CA MET A 1 -2.92 -9.88 27.47
C MET A 1 -1.48 -9.89 27.00
N ASN A 2 -1.08 -10.85 26.18
CA ASN A 2 0.27 -10.92 25.62
C ASN A 2 0.55 -9.63 24.80
N LYS A 3 1.74 -9.02 24.99
CA LYS A 3 2.14 -7.76 24.34
C LYS A 3 1.97 -7.84 22.81
N ASN A 4 2.41 -8.93 22.20
CA ASN A 4 2.31 -9.09 20.75
C ASN A 4 0.85 -9.08 20.27
N ILE A 5 -0.05 -9.80 20.97
CA ILE A 5 -1.47 -9.83 20.63
C ILE A 5 -2.10 -8.44 20.79
N ARG A 6 -1.79 -7.73 21.88
CA ARG A 6 -2.27 -6.36 22.10
C ARG A 6 -1.88 -5.44 20.93
N ASN A 7 -0.62 -5.44 20.58
CA ASN A 7 -0.08 -4.55 19.55
C ASN A 7 -0.60 -4.90 18.15
N ILE A 8 -0.70 -6.20 17.82
CA ILE A 8 -1.35 -6.66 16.59
C ILE A 8 -2.82 -6.19 16.54
N SER A 9 -3.56 -6.32 17.66
CA SER A 9 -4.96 -5.88 17.72
C SER A 9 -5.11 -4.37 17.51
N ILE A 10 -4.19 -3.56 18.02
CA ILE A 10 -4.18 -2.10 17.77
C ILE A 10 -4.03 -1.82 16.28
N VAL A 11 -3.04 -2.42 15.63
CA VAL A 11 -2.81 -2.19 14.20
C VAL A 11 -3.97 -2.72 13.36
N ALA A 12 -4.49 -3.91 13.67
CA ALA A 12 -5.67 -4.47 12.99
C ALA A 12 -6.90 -3.57 13.15
N PHE A 13 -7.11 -3.00 14.34
CA PHE A 13 -8.20 -2.04 14.58
C PHE A 13 -8.09 -0.82 13.66
N PHE A 14 -6.94 -0.16 13.60
CA PHE A 14 -6.74 0.99 12.72
C PHE A 14 -6.77 0.63 11.23
N THR A 15 -6.39 -0.60 10.89
CA THR A 15 -6.55 -1.13 9.53
C THR A 15 -8.02 -1.21 9.13
N ILE A 16 -8.88 -1.75 9.99
CA ILE A 16 -10.30 -1.96 9.68
C ILE A 16 -11.07 -0.65 9.75
N PHE A 17 -10.81 0.17 10.76
CA PHE A 17 -11.64 1.33 11.08
C PHE A 17 -11.07 2.69 10.66
N GLY A 18 -9.77 2.77 10.32
CA GLY A 18 -9.14 4.04 9.98
C GLY A 18 -9.77 4.75 8.79
N GLY A 19 -10.16 4.00 7.75
CA GLY A 19 -10.84 4.57 6.59
C GLY A 19 -12.25 5.06 6.90
N TRP A 20 -13.02 4.33 7.72
CA TRP A 20 -14.34 4.75 8.18
C TRP A 20 -14.26 5.99 9.06
N LEU A 21 -13.22 6.10 9.90
CA LEU A 21 -12.93 7.32 10.64
C LEU A 21 -12.64 8.50 9.69
N GLY A 22 -11.91 8.25 8.61
CA GLY A 22 -11.65 9.25 7.57
C GLY A 22 -12.93 9.75 6.90
N ILE A 23 -13.83 8.86 6.53
CA ILE A 23 -15.16 9.21 5.98
C ILE A 23 -15.95 10.05 6.98
N TRP A 24 -16.02 9.60 8.23
CA TRP A 24 -16.70 10.36 9.30
C TRP A 24 -16.09 11.75 9.46
N LEU A 25 -14.77 11.89 9.43
CA LEU A 25 -14.08 13.17 9.53
C LEU A 25 -14.46 14.11 8.37
N ASN A 26 -14.49 13.62 7.14
CA ASN A 26 -14.93 14.41 5.98
C ASN A 26 -16.36 14.93 6.15
N ASN A 27 -17.26 14.09 6.67
CA ASN A 27 -18.66 14.46 6.89
C ASN A 27 -18.80 15.54 7.97
N VAL A 28 -18.10 15.42 9.10
CA VAL A 28 -18.22 16.40 10.20
C VAL A 28 -17.51 17.72 9.93
N THR A 29 -16.47 17.70 9.07
CA THR A 29 -15.75 18.92 8.64
C THR A 29 -16.40 19.62 7.45
N GLY A 30 -17.42 19.02 6.85
CA GLY A 30 -18.07 19.56 5.65
C GLY A 30 -17.12 19.62 4.45
N ASN A 31 -16.31 18.57 4.27
CA ASN A 31 -15.32 18.52 3.18
C ASN A 31 -15.98 18.68 1.81
N THR A 32 -15.47 19.61 1.02
CA THR A 32 -15.91 19.90 -0.37
C THR A 32 -14.88 19.51 -1.43
N SER A 33 -13.70 19.05 -1.01
CA SER A 33 -12.67 18.57 -1.92
C SER A 33 -13.03 17.19 -2.50
N PRO A 34 -12.47 16.81 -3.66
CA PRO A 34 -12.59 15.44 -4.15
C PRO A 34 -12.21 14.42 -3.05
N PRO A 35 -12.92 13.29 -2.93
CA PRO A 35 -12.73 12.37 -1.80
C PRO A 35 -11.27 11.95 -1.58
N LEU A 36 -10.53 11.64 -2.65
CA LEU A 36 -9.10 11.25 -2.56
C LEU A 36 -8.15 12.39 -2.16
N GLU A 37 -8.56 13.65 -2.32
CA GLU A 37 -7.76 14.82 -1.95
C GLU A 37 -8.09 15.33 -0.55
N SER A 38 -8.94 14.62 0.17
CA SER A 38 -9.45 15.01 1.47
C SER A 38 -8.54 14.59 2.62
N LEU A 39 -8.72 15.26 3.77
CA LEU A 39 -8.09 14.84 5.03
C LEU A 39 -8.50 13.42 5.44
N GLY A 40 -9.73 13.02 5.13
CA GLY A 40 -10.21 11.66 5.39
C GLY A 40 -9.46 10.61 4.59
N ALA A 41 -9.12 10.89 3.32
CA ALA A 41 -8.28 9.99 2.52
C ALA A 41 -6.86 9.84 3.10
N LEU A 42 -6.29 10.93 3.61
CA LEU A 42 -5.00 10.89 4.29
C LEU A 42 -5.08 10.03 5.57
N VAL A 43 -6.15 10.15 6.36
CA VAL A 43 -6.38 9.31 7.55
C VAL A 43 -6.53 7.84 7.14
N TRP A 44 -7.32 7.54 6.10
CA TRP A 44 -7.44 6.19 5.56
C TRP A 44 -6.07 5.62 5.17
N LEU A 45 -5.30 6.33 4.35
CA LEU A 45 -4.03 5.87 3.83
C LEU A 45 -3.00 5.61 4.93
N THR A 46 -2.91 6.51 5.90
CA THR A 46 -1.80 6.51 6.87
C THR A 46 -2.08 5.75 8.16
N SER A 47 -3.35 5.56 8.54
CA SER A 47 -3.72 5.05 9.86
C SER A 47 -3.11 3.67 10.21
N PRO A 48 -3.07 2.64 9.33
CA PRO A 48 -2.45 1.36 9.68
C PRO A 48 -0.93 1.48 9.88
N ALA A 49 -0.28 2.26 9.03
CA ALA A 49 1.16 2.47 9.11
C ALA A 49 1.54 3.28 10.37
N LEU A 50 0.80 4.34 10.67
CA LEU A 50 1.02 5.12 11.89
C LEU A 50 0.77 4.30 13.15
N ALA A 51 -0.26 3.44 13.18
CA ALA A 51 -0.48 2.51 14.27
C ALA A 51 0.70 1.54 14.42
N GLY A 52 1.18 0.96 13.31
CA GLY A 52 2.37 0.10 13.29
C GLY A 52 3.63 0.83 13.78
N PHE A 53 3.83 2.06 13.33
CA PHE A 53 4.93 2.91 13.78
C PHE A 53 4.85 3.17 15.30
N PHE A 54 3.66 3.55 15.77
CA PHE A 54 3.42 3.84 17.19
C PHE A 54 3.72 2.64 18.09
N VAL A 55 3.24 1.44 17.75
CA VAL A 55 3.49 0.25 18.57
C VAL A 55 4.95 -0.23 18.49
N ARG A 56 5.67 0.05 17.39
CA ARG A 56 7.10 -0.18 17.30
C ARG A 56 7.88 0.78 18.20
N ALA A 57 7.54 2.06 18.18
CA ALA A 57 8.24 3.09 18.93
C ALA A 57 7.94 3.03 20.45
N PHE A 58 6.67 2.84 20.80
CA PHE A 58 6.18 2.98 22.18
C PHE A 58 5.56 1.72 22.76
N GLY A 59 5.08 0.79 21.92
CA GLY A 59 4.50 -0.48 22.35
C GLY A 59 5.52 -1.57 22.72
N GLY A 60 6.82 -1.28 22.55
CA GLY A 60 7.92 -2.16 22.93
C GLY A 60 8.26 -3.23 21.86
N ASP A 61 7.79 -3.11 20.62
CA ASP A 61 8.11 -4.05 19.55
C ASP A 61 9.47 -3.79 18.92
N GLY A 62 9.93 -2.52 18.91
CA GLY A 62 11.21 -2.12 18.35
C GLY A 62 11.27 -2.22 16.83
N TRP A 63 12.48 -1.99 16.29
CA TRP A 63 12.69 -1.80 14.84
C TRP A 63 13.52 -2.91 14.18
N LYS A 64 14.02 -3.88 14.95
CA LYS A 64 14.97 -4.88 14.48
C LYS A 64 14.47 -5.70 13.29
N ASP A 65 13.19 -6.01 13.27
CA ASP A 65 12.52 -6.80 12.24
C ASP A 65 11.60 -5.98 11.31
N ALA A 66 11.80 -4.66 11.27
CA ALA A 66 11.00 -3.77 10.43
C ALA A 66 11.37 -3.83 8.93
N GLY A 67 12.43 -4.54 8.56
CA GLY A 67 12.79 -4.74 7.15
C GLY A 67 13.46 -3.55 6.47
N PHE A 68 13.91 -2.53 7.21
CA PHE A 68 14.57 -1.35 6.63
C PHE A 68 16.03 -1.57 6.22
N GLY A 69 16.57 -2.74 6.50
CA GLY A 69 17.95 -3.07 6.12
C GLY A 69 18.08 -3.39 4.63
N LEU A 70 18.84 -2.59 3.90
CA LEU A 70 19.20 -2.88 2.51
C LEU A 70 20.32 -3.91 2.48
N ASN A 71 20.05 -5.12 2.01
CA ASN A 71 21.06 -6.14 1.76
C ASN A 71 21.36 -6.22 0.26
N LEU A 72 22.04 -5.20 -0.27
CA LEU A 72 22.33 -5.10 -1.70
C LEU A 72 23.15 -6.29 -2.21
N ARG A 73 24.09 -6.80 -1.40
CA ARG A 73 24.95 -7.92 -1.81
C ARG A 73 24.19 -9.22 -2.02
N ALA A 74 23.26 -9.56 -1.13
CA ALA A 74 22.49 -10.80 -1.25
C ALA A 74 21.17 -10.60 -2.04
N GLY A 75 20.60 -9.39 -2.03
CA GLY A 75 19.28 -9.08 -2.56
C GLY A 75 19.25 -8.44 -3.96
N TRP A 76 20.39 -8.14 -4.59
CA TRP A 76 20.43 -7.34 -5.82
C TRP A 76 19.55 -7.88 -6.97
N LYS A 77 19.45 -9.19 -7.13
CA LYS A 77 18.58 -9.84 -8.12
C LYS A 77 17.10 -9.54 -7.89
N TYR A 78 16.69 -9.54 -6.62
CA TYR A 78 15.31 -9.24 -6.22
C TYR A 78 14.99 -7.76 -6.39
N TYR A 79 15.97 -6.87 -6.13
CA TYR A 79 15.79 -5.43 -6.39
C TYR A 79 15.65 -5.15 -7.89
N LEU A 80 16.47 -5.78 -8.75
CA LEU A 80 16.31 -5.68 -10.19
C LEU A 80 14.95 -6.23 -10.64
N LEU A 81 14.56 -7.41 -10.15
CA LEU A 81 13.25 -7.97 -10.45
C LEU A 81 12.12 -7.02 -10.04
N ALA A 82 12.17 -6.45 -8.83
CA ALA A 82 11.16 -5.51 -8.35
C ALA A 82 11.07 -4.23 -9.20
N ILE A 83 12.21 -3.72 -9.69
CA ILE A 83 12.24 -2.54 -10.55
C ILE A 83 11.66 -2.84 -11.94
N PHE A 84 11.97 -4.00 -12.51
CA PHE A 84 11.67 -4.27 -13.93
C PHE A 84 10.40 -5.09 -14.17
N ILE A 85 9.85 -5.80 -13.15
CA ILE A 85 8.70 -6.69 -13.33
C ILE A 85 7.48 -5.95 -13.88
N TYR A 86 7.13 -4.80 -13.30
CA TYR A 86 5.97 -4.00 -13.74
C TYR A 86 6.18 -3.32 -15.09
N PRO A 87 7.31 -2.62 -15.37
CA PRO A 87 7.60 -2.11 -16.70
C PRO A 87 7.55 -3.18 -17.78
N ILE A 88 8.13 -4.36 -17.53
CA ILE A 88 8.12 -5.47 -18.51
C ILE A 88 6.69 -5.99 -18.70
N ALA A 89 5.95 -6.23 -17.61
CA ALA A 89 4.57 -6.70 -17.69
C ALA A 89 3.68 -5.70 -18.45
N SER A 90 3.79 -4.40 -18.15
CA SER A 90 3.05 -3.34 -18.84
C SER A 90 3.40 -3.27 -20.32
N PHE A 91 4.68 -3.37 -20.68
CA PHE A 91 5.14 -3.38 -22.05
C PHE A 91 4.60 -4.59 -22.84
N LEU A 92 4.64 -5.79 -22.23
CA LEU A 92 4.07 -7.00 -22.82
C LEU A 92 2.55 -6.88 -23.00
N THR A 93 1.85 -6.35 -22.02
CA THR A 93 0.39 -6.12 -22.10
C THR A 93 0.06 -5.14 -23.23
N PHE A 94 0.82 -4.06 -23.37
CA PHE A 94 0.65 -3.09 -24.45
C PHE A 94 0.86 -3.73 -25.82
N ILE A 95 1.97 -4.47 -26.01
CA ILE A 95 2.27 -5.15 -27.28
C ILE A 95 1.18 -6.16 -27.63
N LEU A 96 0.81 -7.02 -26.69
CA LEU A 96 -0.24 -8.01 -26.93
C LEU A 96 -1.58 -7.35 -27.23
N GLY A 97 -1.94 -6.30 -26.49
CA GLY A 97 -3.16 -5.53 -26.73
C GLY A 97 -3.19 -4.88 -28.12
N ALA A 98 -2.06 -4.34 -28.58
CA ALA A 98 -1.94 -3.78 -29.92
C ALA A 98 -2.00 -4.87 -31.00
N LEU A 99 -1.31 -6.00 -30.82
CA LEU A 99 -1.35 -7.13 -31.76
C LEU A 99 -2.74 -7.73 -31.92
N PHE A 100 -3.53 -7.77 -30.86
CA PHE A 100 -4.93 -8.25 -30.91
C PHE A 100 -5.94 -7.15 -31.26
N GLY A 101 -5.51 -5.93 -31.55
CA GLY A 101 -6.38 -4.80 -31.90
C GLY A 101 -7.25 -4.29 -30.74
N ILE A 102 -6.88 -4.61 -29.48
CA ILE A 102 -7.59 -4.17 -28.28
C ILE A 102 -7.13 -2.77 -27.88
N ILE A 103 -5.86 -2.44 -28.12
CA ILE A 103 -5.24 -1.15 -27.79
C ILE A 103 -4.76 -0.50 -29.11
N SER A 104 -5.14 0.78 -29.36
CA SER A 104 -4.54 1.56 -30.42
C SER A 104 -3.25 2.24 -29.91
N PRO A 105 -2.12 2.13 -30.62
CA PRO A 105 -0.90 2.85 -30.29
C PRO A 105 -0.95 4.34 -30.68
N ASP A 106 -1.96 4.80 -31.40
CA ASP A 106 -2.03 6.16 -31.98
C ASP A 106 -1.96 7.24 -30.90
N GLY A 107 -2.68 7.08 -29.81
CA GLY A 107 -2.63 8.04 -28.69
C GLY A 107 -1.25 8.22 -28.08
N PHE A 108 -0.41 7.18 -28.04
CA PHE A 108 0.98 7.28 -27.61
C PHE A 108 1.84 8.04 -28.63
N ILE A 109 1.62 7.79 -29.91
CA ILE A 109 2.36 8.44 -30.98
C ILE A 109 2.02 9.92 -31.05
N GLU A 110 0.74 10.28 -30.93
CA GLU A 110 0.25 11.66 -30.98
C GLU A 110 0.70 12.51 -29.78
N GLN A 111 0.63 11.98 -28.57
CA GLN A 111 1.00 12.73 -27.36
C GLN A 111 2.51 12.86 -27.17
N GLY A 112 3.27 11.95 -27.73
CA GLY A 112 4.73 11.96 -27.68
C GLY A 112 5.32 11.46 -26.36
N PHE A 113 6.62 11.14 -26.44
CA PHE A 113 7.34 10.51 -25.31
C PHE A 113 7.46 11.41 -24.08
N SER A 114 7.54 12.73 -24.24
CA SER A 114 7.64 13.67 -23.10
C SER A 114 6.39 13.70 -22.25
N ALA A 115 5.20 13.67 -22.87
CA ALA A 115 3.93 13.60 -22.15
C ALA A 115 3.82 12.28 -21.39
N TYR A 116 4.21 11.17 -22.02
CA TYR A 116 4.27 9.86 -21.37
C TYR A 116 5.18 9.87 -20.14
N LEU A 117 6.40 10.40 -20.24
CA LEU A 117 7.34 10.47 -19.13
C LEU A 117 6.79 11.33 -17.97
N SER A 118 6.09 12.42 -18.27
CA SER A 118 5.49 13.28 -17.26
C SER A 118 4.39 12.53 -16.48
N ILE A 119 3.51 11.80 -17.17
CA ILE A 119 2.47 10.97 -16.57
C ILE A 119 3.08 9.87 -15.71
N VAL A 120 4.05 9.13 -16.25
CA VAL A 120 4.73 8.04 -15.53
C VAL A 120 5.44 8.57 -14.28
N GLY A 121 6.14 9.71 -14.39
CA GLY A 121 6.84 10.33 -13.26
C GLY A 121 5.88 10.74 -12.13
N MET A 122 4.75 11.32 -12.49
CA MET A 122 3.72 11.73 -11.53
C MET A 122 3.06 10.52 -10.85
N MET A 123 2.67 9.50 -11.62
CA MET A 123 2.10 8.26 -11.11
C MET A 123 3.10 7.48 -10.25
N PHE A 124 4.37 7.46 -10.63
CA PHE A 124 5.43 6.80 -9.86
C PHE A 124 5.60 7.45 -8.48
N THR A 125 5.65 8.78 -8.40
CA THR A 125 5.80 9.49 -7.13
C THR A 125 4.62 9.24 -6.20
N GLY A 126 3.39 9.36 -6.69
CA GLY A 126 2.18 9.07 -5.93
C GLY A 126 2.13 7.61 -5.43
N SER A 127 2.46 6.68 -6.32
CA SER A 127 2.51 5.25 -5.99
C SER A 127 3.60 4.93 -4.97
N LEU A 128 4.76 5.59 -5.03
CA LEU A 128 5.85 5.38 -4.09
C LEU A 128 5.41 5.74 -2.65
N VAL A 129 4.79 6.91 -2.50
CA VAL A 129 4.29 7.36 -1.19
C VAL A 129 3.19 6.43 -0.67
N LYS A 130 2.18 6.14 -1.50
CA LYS A 130 1.09 5.23 -1.15
C LYS A 130 1.63 3.86 -0.72
N ASN A 131 2.46 3.25 -1.56
CA ASN A 131 3.00 1.93 -1.30
C ASN A 131 3.92 1.90 -0.07
N PHE A 132 4.63 2.98 0.24
CA PHE A 132 5.41 3.05 1.47
C PHE A 132 4.52 2.84 2.71
N PHE A 133 3.38 3.53 2.82
CA PHE A 133 2.44 3.36 3.94
C PHE A 133 1.80 1.97 3.94
N GLU A 134 1.40 1.48 2.78
CA GLU A 134 0.86 0.12 2.64
C GLU A 134 1.86 -0.95 3.12
N GLU A 135 3.03 -0.97 2.52
CA GLU A 135 4.05 -1.99 2.77
C GLU A 135 4.60 -1.92 4.19
N PHE A 136 4.62 -0.73 4.79
CA PHE A 136 4.98 -0.59 6.19
C PHE A 136 3.97 -1.32 7.09
N ALA A 137 2.66 -1.14 6.87
CA ALA A 137 1.63 -1.81 7.66
C ALA A 137 1.69 -3.33 7.50
N TRP A 138 1.78 -3.82 6.28
CA TRP A 138 1.67 -5.26 5.99
C TRP A 138 2.98 -6.01 6.19
N ARG A 139 4.06 -5.56 5.54
CA ARG A 139 5.35 -6.27 5.49
C ARG A 139 6.31 -5.85 6.58
N SER A 140 6.30 -4.58 6.96
CA SER A 140 7.16 -4.13 8.06
C SER A 140 6.54 -4.32 9.43
N TYR A 141 5.22 -4.56 9.55
CA TYR A 141 4.58 -4.76 10.84
C TYR A 141 3.81 -6.08 10.97
N LEU A 142 2.67 -6.25 10.30
CA LEU A 142 1.76 -7.37 10.57
C LEU A 142 2.40 -8.73 10.33
N THR A 143 3.00 -8.96 9.15
CA THR A 143 3.60 -10.25 8.82
C THR A 143 4.69 -10.66 9.82
N PRO A 144 5.70 -9.82 10.18
CA PRO A 144 6.69 -10.19 11.18
C PRO A 144 6.09 -10.40 12.59
N ARG A 145 5.01 -9.71 12.93
CA ARG A 145 4.37 -9.89 14.24
C ARG A 145 3.58 -11.20 14.32
N PHE A 146 2.92 -11.61 13.25
CA PHE A 146 2.29 -12.93 13.17
C PHE A 146 3.34 -14.05 13.23
N ASP A 147 4.48 -13.89 12.58
CA ASP A 147 5.59 -14.82 12.67
C ASP A 147 6.16 -14.90 14.11
N ALA A 148 6.27 -13.78 14.81
CA ALA A 148 6.76 -13.73 16.19
C ALA A 148 5.87 -14.49 17.19
N ILE A 149 4.58 -14.65 16.90
CA ILE A 149 3.65 -15.50 17.66
C ILE A 149 3.55 -16.92 17.12
N LYS A 150 4.43 -17.30 16.17
CA LYS A 150 4.50 -18.63 15.54
C LYS A 150 3.23 -19.02 14.80
N MET A 151 2.55 -18.04 14.19
CA MET A 151 1.39 -18.30 13.34
C MET A 151 1.81 -19.11 12.11
N HIS A 152 0.98 -20.08 11.71
CA HIS A 152 1.25 -20.85 10.49
C HIS A 152 1.34 -19.90 9.27
N PRO A 153 2.32 -20.04 8.35
CA PRO A 153 2.54 -19.09 7.25
C PRO A 153 1.29 -18.85 6.38
N ILE A 154 0.56 -19.90 6.03
CA ILE A 154 -0.69 -19.78 5.24
C ILE A 154 -1.72 -18.91 5.99
N LEU A 155 -1.88 -19.12 7.30
CA LEU A 155 -2.82 -18.36 8.11
C LEU A 155 -2.36 -16.89 8.26
N ASN A 156 -1.04 -16.65 8.42
CA ASN A 156 -0.46 -15.32 8.43
C ASN A 156 -0.83 -14.54 7.15
N HIS A 157 -0.55 -15.13 5.98
CA HIS A 157 -0.86 -14.49 4.71
C HIS A 157 -2.37 -14.32 4.49
N PHE A 158 -3.19 -15.28 4.89
CA PHE A 158 -4.64 -15.20 4.79
C PHE A 158 -5.19 -14.05 5.65
N ILE A 159 -4.80 -13.97 6.93
CA ILE A 159 -5.27 -12.90 7.84
C ILE A 159 -4.77 -11.54 7.36
N THR A 160 -3.50 -11.45 6.95
CA THR A 160 -2.95 -10.20 6.39
C THR A 160 -3.75 -9.79 5.13
N GLY A 161 -4.09 -10.72 4.26
CA GLY A 161 -4.91 -10.47 3.07
C GLY A 161 -6.32 -9.98 3.41
N VAL A 162 -6.97 -10.58 4.42
CA VAL A 162 -8.30 -10.14 4.90
C VAL A 162 -8.24 -8.74 5.49
N LEU A 163 -7.22 -8.42 6.28
CA LEU A 163 -7.01 -7.08 6.82
C LEU A 163 -6.73 -6.06 5.69
N TRP A 164 -5.91 -6.42 4.72
CA TRP A 164 -5.64 -5.59 3.55
C TRP A 164 -6.91 -5.33 2.73
N TRP A 165 -7.72 -6.36 2.49
CA TRP A 165 -9.01 -6.22 1.82
C TRP A 165 -9.96 -5.31 2.61
N SER A 166 -10.08 -5.50 3.92
CA SER A 166 -10.96 -4.69 4.77
C SER A 166 -10.56 -3.22 4.81
N TRP A 167 -9.25 -2.92 4.71
CA TRP A 167 -8.73 -1.56 4.60
C TRP A 167 -9.15 -0.88 3.28
N HIS A 168 -9.34 -1.65 2.21
CA HIS A 168 -9.81 -1.11 0.93
C HIS A 168 -11.33 -0.88 0.87
N LEU A 169 -12.14 -1.42 1.77
CA LEU A 169 -13.59 -1.22 1.73
C LEU A 169 -14.00 0.26 1.76
N PRO A 170 -13.49 1.12 2.67
CA PRO A 170 -13.77 2.55 2.65
C PRO A 170 -13.30 3.24 1.36
N TYR A 171 -12.19 2.77 0.77
CA TYR A 171 -11.69 3.28 -0.49
C TYR A 171 -12.68 3.05 -1.63
N TYR A 172 -13.13 1.84 -1.83
CA TYR A 172 -14.11 1.51 -2.88
C TYR A 172 -15.49 2.09 -2.62
N TYR A 173 -15.83 2.29 -1.35
CA TYR A 173 -17.15 2.80 -0.98
C TYR A 173 -17.25 4.33 -1.11
N TYR A 174 -16.17 5.05 -0.88
CA TYR A 174 -16.22 6.50 -0.70
C TYR A 174 -15.09 7.27 -1.41
N PHE A 175 -13.86 6.77 -1.41
CA PHE A 175 -12.71 7.55 -1.88
C PHE A 175 -12.42 7.38 -3.37
N LEU A 176 -12.94 6.33 -4.01
CA LEU A 176 -12.64 6.02 -5.41
C LEU A 176 -13.43 6.87 -6.41
N ASP A 177 -14.53 7.53 -6.00
CA ASP A 177 -15.40 8.34 -6.88
C ASP A 177 -14.79 9.70 -7.26
#